data_dba177607c4cd49cfce985cea980ccc4
#
_entry.id   dba177607c4cd49cfce985cea980ccc4
#
_cell.length_a   1.000
_cell.length_b   1.000
_cell.length_c   1.000
_cell.angle_alpha   90.00
_cell.angle_beta   90.00
_cell.angle_gamma   90.00
#
_symmetry.space_group_name_H-M   'P 1'
#
loop_
_entity.id
_entity.type
_entity.pdbx_description
1 polymer ?
#
loop_
_entity_poly.entity_id
_entity_poly.type
_entity_poly.pdbx_seq_one_letter_code
_entity_poly.pdbx_strand_id
1 'polypeptide(L)'
;KRIEAIISNRQEQLTKLDELVKARFVEMFGDPKLNPYRFPCNSLSTYITFLTSGSRGWSQYFTDSGEYFITIKNVKNCKITLQDVQYVAPPDNAEAKRTKVQKNDLLISITADLGRTGVVTEEIANHGAYINQHLTCIRLKDEQVNPLYVAYYMESDAGKEQFTAKNQSAVKAGLNFNAINSLKLMAPPLSLQNQFADFVAEVDKSKVEVQKALDQTQLLFDSLMQQYFG
;
A
#
# COMPACT_ATOMS: atom_id res chain seq x y z
N LYS A 1 14.19 19.04 26.55
CA LYS A 1 13.45 18.02 27.36
C LYS A 1 11.93 18.04 27.14
N ARG A 2 11.23 19.20 27.34
CA ARG A 2 9.76 19.22 27.24
C ARG A 2 9.27 19.03 25.79
N ILE A 3 9.89 19.70 24.82
CA ILE A 3 9.53 19.60 23.40
C ILE A 3 9.91 18.21 22.86
N GLU A 4 11.05 17.68 23.20
CA GLU A 4 11.46 16.31 22.84
C GLU A 4 10.46 15.26 23.33
N ALA A 5 9.94 15.42 24.55
CA ALA A 5 8.90 14.54 25.09
C ALA A 5 7.58 14.65 24.27
N ILE A 6 7.21 15.85 23.82
CA ILE A 6 6.04 16.04 22.96
C ILE A 6 6.25 15.37 21.59
N ILE A 7 7.43 15.53 20.99
CA ILE A 7 7.79 14.86 19.72
C ILE A 7 7.68 13.35 19.87
N SER A 8 8.33 12.78 20.92
CA SER A 8 8.28 11.34 21.21
C SER A 8 6.85 10.83 21.40
N ASN A 9 6.02 11.54 22.17
CA ASN A 9 4.63 11.15 22.40
C ASN A 9 3.80 11.17 21.10
N ARG A 10 4.03 12.11 20.19
CA ARG A 10 3.33 12.16 18.90
C ARG A 10 3.75 11.03 17.97
N GLN A 11 5.04 10.68 17.95
CA GLN A 11 5.52 9.51 17.22
C GLN A 11 4.91 8.21 17.77
N GLU A 12 4.80 8.08 19.08
CA GLU A 12 4.12 6.95 19.70
C GLU A 12 2.62 6.91 19.35
N GLN A 13 1.94 8.06 19.31
CA GLN A 13 0.55 8.13 18.86
C GLN A 13 0.37 7.62 17.43
N LEU A 14 1.25 7.98 16.48
CA LEU A 14 1.21 7.47 15.11
C LEU A 14 1.37 5.94 15.10
N THR A 15 2.31 5.40 15.86
CA THR A 15 2.50 3.94 15.99
C THR A 15 1.26 3.25 16.54
N LYS A 16 0.66 3.80 17.60
CA LYS A 16 -0.58 3.25 18.19
C LYS A 16 -1.77 3.29 17.23
N LEU A 17 -1.86 4.31 16.36
CA LEU A 17 -2.88 4.36 15.32
C LEU A 17 -2.68 3.26 14.26
N ASP A 18 -1.43 2.91 13.92
CA ASP A 18 -1.15 1.75 13.05
C ASP A 18 -1.52 0.43 13.71
N GLU A 19 -1.20 0.27 15.00
CA GLU A 19 -1.57 -0.92 15.79
C GLU A 19 -3.09 -1.06 15.92
N LEU A 20 -3.79 0.05 16.11
CA LEU A 20 -5.26 0.08 16.21
C LEU A 20 -5.93 -0.47 14.94
N VAL A 21 -5.42 -0.12 13.75
CA VAL A 21 -5.96 -0.66 12.49
C VAL A 21 -5.73 -2.18 12.41
N LYS A 22 -4.54 -2.67 12.80
CA LYS A 22 -4.26 -4.11 12.82
C LYS A 22 -5.15 -4.85 13.83
N ALA A 23 -5.33 -4.29 15.01
CA ALA A 23 -6.21 -4.87 16.03
C ALA A 23 -7.67 -4.92 15.54
N ARG A 24 -8.14 -3.85 14.87
CA ARG A 24 -9.47 -3.80 14.29
C ARG A 24 -9.68 -4.83 13.19
N PHE A 25 -8.66 -5.06 12.36
CA PHE A 25 -8.69 -6.11 11.35
C PHE A 25 -8.93 -7.48 11.99
N VAL A 26 -8.16 -7.81 13.03
CA VAL A 26 -8.29 -9.12 13.73
C VAL A 26 -9.63 -9.21 14.47
N GLU A 27 -10.10 -8.12 15.10
CA GLU A 27 -11.41 -8.08 15.77
C GLU A 27 -12.54 -8.36 14.78
N MET A 28 -12.53 -7.76 13.59
CA MET A 28 -13.60 -7.87 12.61
C MET A 28 -13.57 -9.19 11.83
N PHE A 29 -12.37 -9.69 11.51
CA PHE A 29 -12.21 -10.82 10.60
C PHE A 29 -11.65 -12.08 11.26
N GLY A 30 -11.20 -12.00 12.51
CA GLY A 30 -10.44 -13.05 13.17
C GLY A 30 -9.00 -13.14 12.66
N ASP A 31 -8.24 -14.09 13.20
CA ASP A 31 -6.92 -14.40 12.66
C ASP A 31 -7.05 -15.02 11.26
N PRO A 32 -6.49 -14.42 10.20
CA PRO A 32 -6.60 -14.93 8.84
C PRO A 32 -6.04 -16.34 8.63
N LYS A 33 -5.09 -16.78 9.47
CA LYS A 33 -4.54 -18.17 9.41
C LYS A 33 -5.56 -19.17 9.93
N LEU A 34 -6.30 -18.81 10.96
CA LEU A 34 -7.25 -19.71 11.61
C LEU A 34 -8.64 -19.64 10.98
N ASN A 35 -8.99 -18.50 10.39
CA ASN A 35 -10.32 -18.21 9.83
C ASN A 35 -11.47 -18.67 10.76
N PRO A 36 -11.54 -18.15 12.00
CA PRO A 36 -12.46 -18.67 13.02
C PRO A 36 -13.93 -18.51 12.61
N TYR A 37 -14.23 -17.52 11.78
CA TYR A 37 -15.59 -17.28 11.26
C TYR A 37 -15.92 -18.09 10.00
N ARG A 38 -14.97 -18.91 9.49
CA ARG A 38 -15.15 -19.77 8.32
C ARG A 38 -15.58 -19.01 7.06
N PHE A 39 -15.05 -17.80 6.86
CA PHE A 39 -15.29 -17.06 5.63
C PHE A 39 -14.78 -17.84 4.40
N PRO A 40 -15.43 -17.72 3.24
CA PRO A 40 -14.96 -18.35 2.01
C PRO A 40 -13.51 -17.96 1.69
N CYS A 41 -12.70 -18.97 1.31
CA CYS A 41 -11.32 -18.76 0.87
C CYS A 41 -11.17 -19.21 -0.59
N ASN A 42 -10.91 -18.25 -1.48
CA ASN A 42 -10.76 -18.50 -2.91
C ASN A 42 -9.38 -18.05 -3.41
N SER A 43 -9.00 -18.49 -4.60
CA SER A 43 -7.82 -17.93 -5.26
C SER A 43 -8.07 -16.48 -5.65
N LEU A 44 -7.04 -15.63 -5.52
CA LEU A 44 -7.14 -14.21 -5.85
C LEU A 44 -7.61 -13.99 -7.29
N SER A 45 -7.25 -14.90 -8.21
CA SER A 45 -7.72 -14.90 -9.59
C SER A 45 -9.25 -14.83 -9.75
N THR A 46 -10.01 -15.33 -8.77
CA THR A 46 -11.48 -15.23 -8.76
C THR A 46 -11.97 -13.79 -8.81
N TYR A 47 -11.20 -12.89 -8.21
CA TYR A 47 -11.54 -11.48 -8.00
C TYR A 47 -10.82 -10.52 -8.94
N ILE A 48 -9.89 -11.00 -9.77
CA ILE A 48 -9.10 -10.18 -10.69
C ILE A 48 -9.85 -9.94 -11.99
N THR A 49 -9.93 -8.68 -12.44
CA THR A 49 -10.40 -8.29 -13.78
C THR A 49 -9.25 -7.89 -14.70
N PHE A 50 -8.14 -7.38 -14.10
CA PHE A 50 -6.94 -6.98 -14.84
C PHE A 50 -5.70 -7.22 -14.01
N LEU A 51 -4.63 -7.69 -14.65
CA LEU A 51 -3.35 -8.00 -14.01
C LEU A 51 -2.19 -7.63 -14.96
N THR A 52 -1.30 -6.78 -14.50
CA THR A 52 -0.12 -6.38 -15.26
C THR A 52 1.07 -6.10 -14.35
N SER A 53 2.28 -6.19 -14.88
CA SER A 53 3.48 -5.65 -14.25
C SER A 53 3.86 -4.29 -14.86
N GLY A 54 4.61 -3.50 -14.11
CA GLY A 54 5.07 -2.21 -14.57
C GLY A 54 6.17 -2.26 -15.64
N SER A 55 6.60 -1.11 -16.03
CA SER A 55 7.51 -0.87 -17.15
C SER A 55 8.97 -0.99 -16.77
N ARG A 56 9.81 -1.36 -17.73
CA ARG A 56 11.27 -1.38 -17.64
C ARG A 56 11.89 -0.29 -18.52
N GLY A 57 13.06 0.18 -18.12
CA GLY A 57 13.86 1.08 -18.97
C GLY A 57 13.27 2.48 -19.17
N TRP A 58 12.39 2.91 -18.27
CA TRP A 58 11.74 4.21 -18.35
C TRP A 58 12.58 5.37 -17.82
N SER A 59 13.82 5.13 -17.37
CA SER A 59 14.72 6.19 -16.90
C SER A 59 14.96 7.31 -17.92
N GLN A 60 14.87 7.01 -19.21
CA GLN A 60 14.95 8.00 -20.29
C GLN A 60 13.77 8.97 -20.35
N TYR A 61 12.65 8.64 -19.72
CA TYR A 61 11.44 9.46 -19.65
C TYR A 61 11.30 10.20 -18.30
N PHE A 62 12.28 10.06 -17.41
CA PHE A 62 12.25 10.75 -16.12
C PHE A 62 12.43 12.26 -16.31
N THR A 63 11.70 13.01 -15.52
CA THR A 63 11.60 14.47 -15.57
C THR A 63 11.52 15.03 -14.15
N ASP A 64 11.67 16.35 -14.01
CA ASP A 64 11.55 17.04 -12.71
C ASP A 64 10.09 17.29 -12.32
N SER A 65 9.16 17.14 -13.26
CA SER A 65 7.71 17.31 -13.04
C SER A 65 6.94 16.50 -14.08
N GLY A 66 5.68 16.17 -13.81
CA GLY A 66 4.85 15.38 -14.71
C GLY A 66 4.02 14.35 -13.98
N GLU A 67 3.71 13.23 -14.62
CA GLU A 67 2.97 12.13 -13.99
C GLU A 67 3.88 11.33 -13.04
N TYR A 68 3.31 10.67 -12.04
CA TYR A 68 4.09 9.90 -11.05
C TYR A 68 4.62 8.59 -11.65
N PHE A 69 5.84 8.21 -11.24
CA PHE A 69 6.40 6.89 -11.49
C PHE A 69 6.61 6.15 -10.17
N ILE A 70 5.62 5.34 -9.82
CA ILE A 70 5.56 4.61 -8.54
C ILE A 70 6.54 3.43 -8.59
N THR A 71 7.39 3.36 -7.60
CA THR A 71 8.36 2.27 -7.40
C THR A 71 8.04 1.51 -6.12
N ILE A 72 8.75 0.41 -5.86
CA ILE A 72 8.60 -0.36 -4.63
C ILE A 72 8.83 0.49 -3.36
N LYS A 73 9.65 1.55 -3.43
CA LYS A 73 9.93 2.45 -2.31
C LYS A 73 8.70 3.25 -1.88
N ASN A 74 7.80 3.51 -2.84
CA ASN A 74 6.58 4.26 -2.62
C ASN A 74 5.43 3.40 -2.07
N VAL A 75 5.56 2.06 -2.08
CA VAL A 75 4.49 1.13 -1.65
C VAL A 75 4.84 0.55 -0.28
N LYS A 76 4.05 0.90 0.75
CA LYS A 76 4.30 0.48 2.13
C LYS A 76 3.03 0.59 2.98
N ASN A 77 2.82 -0.39 3.87
CA ASN A 77 1.75 -0.38 4.86
C ASN A 77 0.36 -0.17 4.22
N CYS A 78 0.06 -0.92 3.18
CA CYS A 78 -1.20 -0.84 2.41
C CYS A 78 -1.45 0.50 1.71
N LYS A 79 -0.44 1.37 1.60
CA LYS A 79 -0.52 2.73 1.05
C LYS A 79 0.54 3.00 0.00
N ILE A 80 0.29 4.05 -0.77
CA ILE A 80 1.26 4.63 -1.70
C ILE A 80 1.67 5.99 -1.13
N THR A 81 2.97 6.16 -0.85
CA THR A 81 3.53 7.45 -0.44
C THR A 81 4.13 8.16 -1.64
N LEU A 82 3.89 9.47 -1.72
CA LEU A 82 4.46 10.33 -2.76
C LEU A 82 5.77 11.00 -2.33
N GLN A 83 6.24 10.70 -1.11
CA GLN A 83 7.57 11.15 -0.69
C GLN A 83 8.64 10.58 -1.62
N ASP A 84 9.49 11.45 -2.15
CA ASP A 84 10.55 11.10 -3.10
C ASP A 84 10.04 10.32 -4.34
N VAL A 85 8.79 10.58 -4.75
CA VAL A 85 8.25 9.98 -5.97
C VAL A 85 8.97 10.52 -7.19
N GLN A 86 9.31 9.63 -8.12
CA GLN A 86 9.88 10.01 -9.41
C GLN A 86 8.78 10.52 -10.34
N TYR A 87 9.07 11.57 -11.13
CA TYR A 87 8.18 12.05 -12.19
C TYR A 87 8.59 11.47 -13.55
N VAL A 88 7.62 11.37 -14.45
CA VAL A 88 7.81 10.83 -15.79
C VAL A 88 6.97 11.57 -16.83
N ALA A 89 7.53 11.78 -18.02
CA ALA A 89 6.79 12.14 -19.23
C ALA A 89 6.56 10.85 -20.03
N PRO A 90 5.41 10.18 -19.90
CA PRO A 90 5.21 8.84 -20.44
C PRO A 90 5.19 8.87 -21.99
N PRO A 91 5.75 7.84 -22.67
CA PRO A 91 5.60 7.73 -24.09
C PRO A 91 4.17 7.37 -24.51
N ASP A 92 3.71 7.82 -25.67
CA ASP A 92 2.41 7.39 -26.21
C ASP A 92 2.54 6.02 -26.90
N ASN A 93 2.47 4.97 -26.10
CA ASN A 93 2.55 3.59 -26.58
C ASN A 93 1.65 2.65 -25.79
N ALA A 94 1.54 1.41 -26.24
CA ALA A 94 0.70 0.38 -25.60
C ALA A 94 1.19 0.03 -24.18
N GLU A 95 2.50 0.09 -23.92
CA GLU A 95 3.05 -0.18 -22.59
C GLU A 95 2.63 0.89 -21.59
N ALA A 96 2.72 2.17 -21.94
CA ALA A 96 2.26 3.26 -21.09
C ALA A 96 0.76 3.13 -20.79
N LYS A 97 -0.07 2.90 -21.82
CA LYS A 97 -1.52 2.69 -21.64
C LYS A 97 -1.82 1.53 -20.68
N ARG A 98 -1.07 0.44 -20.77
CA ARG A 98 -1.24 -0.76 -19.94
C ARG A 98 -0.78 -0.55 -18.48
N THR A 99 0.25 0.24 -18.25
CA THR A 99 0.87 0.42 -16.92
C THR A 99 0.41 1.67 -16.17
N LYS A 100 -0.49 2.46 -16.79
CA LYS A 100 -1.18 3.57 -16.13
C LYS A 100 -2.17 3.03 -15.11
N VAL A 101 -2.01 3.43 -13.86
CA VAL A 101 -2.87 2.97 -12.77
C VAL A 101 -4.20 3.74 -12.74
N GLN A 102 -5.22 3.12 -12.16
CA GLN A 102 -6.55 3.69 -11.94
C GLN A 102 -6.87 3.69 -10.44
N LYS A 103 -7.85 4.49 -10.03
CA LYS A 103 -8.41 4.45 -8.67
C LYS A 103 -8.78 3.01 -8.31
N ASN A 104 -8.50 2.61 -7.08
CA ASN A 104 -8.75 1.28 -6.53
C ASN A 104 -7.82 0.17 -7.07
N ASP A 105 -6.91 0.44 -8.00
CA ASP A 105 -5.90 -0.54 -8.36
C ASP A 105 -5.06 -0.92 -7.13
N LEU A 106 -4.89 -2.21 -6.89
CA LEU A 106 -4.03 -2.76 -5.86
C LEU A 106 -2.63 -2.98 -6.45
N LEU A 107 -1.63 -2.34 -5.87
CA LEU A 107 -0.23 -2.58 -6.22
C LEU A 107 0.36 -3.59 -5.23
N ILE A 108 1.09 -4.57 -5.76
CA ILE A 108 1.82 -5.57 -4.96
C ILE A 108 3.27 -5.64 -5.45
N SER A 109 4.23 -5.60 -4.53
CA SER A 109 5.63 -5.82 -4.86
C SER A 109 5.90 -7.30 -5.15
N ILE A 110 6.57 -7.57 -6.28
CA ILE A 110 6.84 -8.92 -6.78
C ILE A 110 8.32 -9.29 -6.82
N THR A 111 9.19 -8.39 -6.39
CA THR A 111 10.64 -8.62 -6.28
C THR A 111 11.17 -7.93 -5.03
N ALA A 112 12.39 -8.28 -4.60
CA ALA A 112 13.07 -7.74 -3.42
C ALA A 112 12.23 -7.91 -2.14
N ASP A 113 11.52 -6.88 -1.70
CA ASP A 113 10.63 -6.93 -0.53
C ASP A 113 9.23 -7.34 -0.97
N LEU A 114 8.99 -8.63 -1.00
CA LEU A 114 7.78 -9.24 -1.56
C LEU A 114 6.53 -8.97 -0.71
N GLY A 115 5.42 -8.73 -1.40
CA GLY A 115 4.11 -8.63 -0.76
C GLY A 115 3.82 -7.31 -0.06
N ARG A 116 4.64 -6.26 -0.27
CA ARG A 116 4.21 -4.90 0.08
C ARG A 116 3.02 -4.54 -0.78
N THR A 117 2.02 -3.92 -0.17
CA THR A 117 0.81 -3.52 -0.88
C THR A 117 0.55 -2.03 -0.78
N GLY A 118 -0.20 -1.51 -1.73
CA GLY A 118 -0.72 -0.14 -1.71
C GLY A 118 -1.92 -0.02 -2.63
N VAL A 119 -2.93 0.73 -2.22
CA VAL A 119 -4.12 0.99 -3.02
C VAL A 119 -4.00 2.37 -3.65
N VAL A 120 -4.27 2.46 -4.94
CA VAL A 120 -4.24 3.72 -5.70
C VAL A 120 -5.43 4.58 -5.29
N THR A 121 -5.14 5.76 -4.76
CA THR A 121 -6.16 6.76 -4.41
C THR A 121 -6.69 7.49 -5.64
N GLU A 122 -7.82 8.14 -5.49
CA GLU A 122 -8.39 8.98 -6.54
C GLU A 122 -7.44 10.13 -6.94
N GLU A 123 -6.77 10.74 -5.96
CA GLU A 123 -5.79 11.81 -6.19
C GLU A 123 -4.63 11.32 -7.07
N ILE A 124 -4.03 10.17 -6.76
CA ILE A 124 -2.94 9.58 -7.55
C ILE A 124 -3.41 9.24 -8.96
N ALA A 125 -4.59 8.65 -9.10
CA ALA A 125 -5.15 8.27 -10.40
C ALA A 125 -5.44 9.50 -11.27
N ASN A 126 -6.01 10.57 -10.70
CA ASN A 126 -6.33 11.81 -11.41
C ASN A 126 -5.08 12.60 -11.82
N HIS A 127 -4.03 12.58 -11.00
CA HIS A 127 -2.73 13.18 -11.36
C HIS A 127 -2.08 12.44 -12.53
N GLY A 128 -2.33 11.14 -12.63
CA GLY A 128 -1.67 10.23 -13.54
C GLY A 128 -0.44 9.59 -12.89
N ALA A 129 -0.40 8.26 -12.95
CA ALA A 129 0.72 7.51 -12.39
C ALA A 129 0.96 6.19 -13.14
N TYR A 130 2.22 5.79 -13.14
CA TYR A 130 2.73 4.55 -13.75
C TYR A 130 3.54 3.77 -12.73
N ILE A 131 3.74 2.49 -12.98
CA ILE A 131 4.48 1.60 -12.08
C ILE A 131 5.72 1.00 -12.76
N ASN A 132 6.75 0.74 -11.95
CA ASN A 132 7.94 0.05 -12.42
C ASN A 132 7.76 -1.49 -12.44
N GLN A 133 8.71 -2.20 -13.07
CA GLN A 133 8.68 -3.67 -13.22
C GLN A 133 8.71 -4.47 -11.90
N HIS A 134 8.96 -3.82 -10.77
CA HIS A 134 8.99 -4.46 -9.45
C HIS A 134 7.63 -4.51 -8.77
N LEU A 135 6.64 -3.87 -9.40
CA LEU A 135 5.25 -3.83 -8.96
C LEU A 135 4.34 -4.54 -9.95
N THR A 136 3.34 -5.20 -9.39
CA THR A 136 2.18 -5.71 -10.14
C THR A 136 0.99 -4.82 -9.81
N CYS A 137 0.25 -4.42 -10.84
CA CYS A 137 -1.03 -3.73 -10.71
C CYS A 137 -2.16 -4.73 -10.93
N ILE A 138 -3.07 -4.76 -9.98
CA ILE A 138 -4.22 -5.67 -9.94
C ILE A 138 -5.48 -4.84 -9.85
N ARG A 139 -6.37 -4.98 -10.81
CA ARG A 139 -7.72 -4.42 -10.75
C ARG A 139 -8.67 -5.49 -10.29
N LEU A 140 -9.38 -5.22 -9.22
CA LEU A 140 -10.28 -6.16 -8.58
C LEU A 140 -11.74 -5.93 -9.01
N LYS A 141 -12.59 -6.90 -8.74
CA LYS A 141 -14.05 -6.80 -8.85
C LYS A 141 -14.58 -6.07 -7.62
N ASP A 142 -14.73 -4.76 -7.70
CA ASP A 142 -15.11 -3.90 -6.56
C ASP A 142 -16.48 -4.27 -5.96
N GLU A 143 -17.33 -4.95 -6.74
CA GLU A 143 -18.61 -5.49 -6.27
C GLU A 143 -18.49 -6.77 -5.42
N GLN A 144 -17.29 -7.37 -5.33
CA GLN A 144 -17.04 -8.60 -4.58
C GLN A 144 -16.04 -8.41 -3.44
N VAL A 145 -15.01 -7.60 -3.66
CA VAL A 145 -13.96 -7.37 -2.68
C VAL A 145 -13.50 -5.90 -2.66
N ASN A 146 -13.25 -5.39 -1.47
CA ASN A 146 -12.70 -4.05 -1.27
C ASN A 146 -11.17 -4.09 -1.39
N PRO A 147 -10.54 -3.31 -2.28
CA PRO A 147 -9.09 -3.32 -2.50
C PRO A 147 -8.26 -3.04 -1.24
N LEU A 148 -8.75 -2.17 -0.35
CA LEU A 148 -8.05 -1.87 0.90
C LEU A 148 -8.09 -3.07 1.86
N TYR A 149 -9.22 -3.76 1.98
CA TYR A 149 -9.30 -5.01 2.73
C TYR A 149 -8.30 -6.03 2.19
N VAL A 150 -8.24 -6.20 0.85
CA VAL A 150 -7.30 -7.14 0.22
C VAL A 150 -5.85 -6.75 0.51
N ALA A 151 -5.52 -5.46 0.48
CA ALA A 151 -4.19 -4.97 0.84
C ALA A 151 -3.80 -5.37 2.27
N TYR A 152 -4.67 -5.13 3.25
CA TYR A 152 -4.42 -5.50 4.65
C TYR A 152 -4.34 -7.00 4.86
N TYR A 153 -5.19 -7.78 4.18
CA TYR A 153 -5.11 -9.24 4.22
C TYR A 153 -3.77 -9.74 3.68
N MET A 154 -3.29 -9.20 2.56
CA MET A 154 -2.02 -9.60 1.96
C MET A 154 -0.81 -9.19 2.80
N GLU A 155 -0.88 -8.10 3.56
CA GLU A 155 0.18 -7.70 4.51
C GLU A 155 0.06 -8.36 5.89
N SER A 156 -1.01 -9.11 6.17
CA SER A 156 -1.11 -9.95 7.36
C SER A 156 -0.09 -11.10 7.33
N ASP A 157 0.12 -11.75 8.47
CA ASP A 157 1.02 -12.90 8.54
C ASP A 157 0.59 -14.03 7.60
N ALA A 158 -0.72 -14.25 7.45
CA ALA A 158 -1.26 -15.24 6.52
C ALA A 158 -0.94 -14.91 5.04
N GLY A 159 -1.00 -13.62 4.67
CA GLY A 159 -0.61 -13.16 3.35
C GLY A 159 0.90 -13.28 3.12
N LYS A 160 1.72 -12.78 4.04
CA LYS A 160 3.18 -12.82 3.96
C LYS A 160 3.74 -14.23 3.85
N GLU A 161 3.19 -15.19 4.57
CA GLU A 161 3.57 -16.59 4.45
C GLU A 161 3.32 -17.15 3.05
N GLN A 162 2.23 -16.76 2.40
CA GLN A 162 1.95 -17.17 1.03
C GLN A 162 2.99 -16.62 0.05
N PHE A 163 3.39 -15.34 0.18
CA PHE A 163 4.45 -14.76 -0.65
C PHE A 163 5.78 -15.49 -0.45
N THR A 164 6.15 -15.77 0.79
CA THR A 164 7.37 -16.50 1.14
C THR A 164 7.37 -17.91 0.53
N ALA A 165 6.27 -18.66 0.68
CA ALA A 165 6.13 -20.00 0.13
C ALA A 165 6.20 -20.02 -1.41
N LYS A 166 5.57 -19.03 -2.07
CA LYS A 166 5.61 -18.89 -3.54
C LYS A 166 7.01 -18.53 -4.05
N ASN A 167 7.74 -17.68 -3.34
CA ASN A 167 9.11 -17.32 -3.71
C ASN A 167 10.09 -18.47 -3.57
N GLN A 168 9.96 -19.29 -2.52
CA GLN A 168 10.80 -20.47 -2.30
C GLN A 168 10.62 -21.54 -3.38
N SER A 169 9.44 -21.62 -3.98
CA SER A 169 9.15 -22.55 -5.08
C SER A 169 9.51 -22.01 -6.47
N ALA A 170 9.98 -20.78 -6.57
CA ALA A 170 10.31 -20.15 -7.84
C ALA A 170 11.74 -20.47 -8.29
N VAL A 171 11.94 -20.72 -9.58
CA VAL A 171 13.27 -20.96 -10.19
C VAL A 171 14.13 -19.68 -10.19
N LYS A 172 13.48 -18.50 -10.20
CA LYS A 172 14.13 -17.18 -10.12
C LYS A 172 13.49 -16.38 -8.99
N ALA A 173 14.29 -15.57 -8.30
CA ALA A 173 13.78 -14.65 -7.29
C ALA A 173 12.72 -13.72 -7.89
N GLY A 174 11.58 -13.65 -7.24
CA GLY A 174 10.42 -12.86 -7.66
C GLY A 174 9.21 -13.70 -8.05
N LEU A 175 8.05 -13.06 -7.99
CA LEU A 175 6.76 -13.70 -8.27
C LEU A 175 6.31 -13.42 -9.71
N ASN A 176 5.78 -14.44 -10.36
CA ASN A 176 5.10 -14.32 -11.64
C ASN A 176 3.57 -14.19 -11.46
N PHE A 177 2.86 -13.94 -12.54
CA PHE A 177 1.39 -13.79 -12.52
C PHE A 177 0.68 -15.06 -12.05
N ASN A 178 1.21 -16.26 -12.32
CA ASN A 178 0.61 -17.50 -11.82
C ASN A 178 0.70 -17.58 -10.30
N ALA A 179 1.82 -17.15 -9.72
CA ALA A 179 1.96 -17.07 -8.28
C ALA A 179 0.96 -16.07 -7.68
N ILE A 180 0.82 -14.88 -8.24
CA ILE A 180 -0.16 -13.87 -7.80
C ILE A 180 -1.60 -14.42 -7.92
N ASN A 181 -1.97 -14.99 -9.06
CA ASN A 181 -3.30 -15.56 -9.30
C ASN A 181 -3.66 -16.68 -8.30
N SER A 182 -2.67 -17.42 -7.84
CA SER A 182 -2.85 -18.55 -6.93
C SER A 182 -2.84 -18.19 -5.43
N LEU A 183 -2.59 -16.92 -5.08
CA LEU A 183 -2.71 -16.45 -3.70
C LEU A 183 -4.14 -16.71 -3.20
N LYS A 184 -4.25 -17.13 -1.95
CA LYS A 184 -5.57 -17.32 -1.31
C LYS A 184 -6.00 -16.04 -0.64
N LEU A 185 -7.27 -15.72 -0.80
CA LEU A 185 -7.94 -14.61 -0.15
C LEU A 185 -9.13 -15.13 0.64
N MET A 186 -9.16 -14.85 1.92
CA MET A 186 -10.37 -14.96 2.73
C MET A 186 -11.30 -13.81 2.36
N ALA A 187 -12.53 -14.10 1.98
CA ALA A 187 -13.48 -13.10 1.47
C ALA A 187 -14.73 -13.03 2.37
N PRO A 188 -14.69 -12.25 3.47
CA PRO A 188 -15.86 -11.94 4.25
C PRO A 188 -16.88 -11.14 3.43
N PRO A 189 -18.15 -10.96 3.90
CA PRO A 189 -19.12 -10.13 3.23
C PRO A 189 -18.56 -8.73 2.87
N LEU A 190 -18.85 -8.25 1.65
CA LEU A 190 -18.35 -6.96 1.17
C LEU A 190 -18.71 -5.80 2.11
N SER A 191 -19.91 -5.84 2.71
CA SER A 191 -20.33 -4.83 3.69
C SER A 191 -19.38 -4.74 4.90
N LEU A 192 -18.87 -5.87 5.37
CA LEU A 192 -17.91 -5.92 6.48
C LEU A 192 -16.53 -5.39 6.03
N GLN A 193 -16.10 -5.73 4.81
CA GLN A 193 -14.87 -5.19 4.23
C GLN A 193 -14.94 -3.66 4.09
N ASN A 194 -16.08 -3.12 3.65
CA ASN A 194 -16.31 -1.68 3.52
C ASN A 194 -16.30 -0.98 4.89
N GLN A 195 -16.94 -1.55 5.92
CA GLN A 195 -16.87 -1.01 7.29
C GLN A 195 -15.41 -0.92 7.79
N PHE A 196 -14.58 -1.91 7.47
CA PHE A 196 -13.16 -1.84 7.81
C PHE A 196 -12.45 -0.72 7.03
N ALA A 197 -12.73 -0.57 5.74
CA ALA A 197 -12.15 0.50 4.92
C ALA A 197 -12.56 1.90 5.44
N ASP A 198 -13.81 2.08 5.84
CA ASP A 198 -14.29 3.32 6.46
C ASP A 198 -13.56 3.61 7.78
N PHE A 199 -13.38 2.60 8.62
CA PHE A 199 -12.60 2.73 9.86
C PHE A 199 -11.15 3.14 9.59
N VAL A 200 -10.49 2.52 8.61
CA VAL A 200 -9.13 2.90 8.20
C VAL A 200 -9.08 4.36 7.74
N ALA A 201 -10.06 4.81 6.97
CA ALA A 201 -10.13 6.19 6.49
C ALA A 201 -10.24 7.20 7.65
N GLU A 202 -11.02 6.90 8.70
CA GLU A 202 -11.11 7.75 9.89
C GLU A 202 -9.80 7.76 10.72
N VAL A 203 -9.13 6.62 10.87
CA VAL A 203 -7.81 6.56 11.51
C VAL A 203 -6.79 7.35 10.70
N ASP A 204 -6.84 7.30 9.37
CA ASP A 204 -5.92 8.04 8.51
C ASP A 204 -6.11 9.55 8.62
N LYS A 205 -7.34 10.05 8.74
CA LYS A 205 -7.58 11.47 9.05
C LYS A 205 -6.93 11.86 10.38
N SER A 206 -7.07 11.03 11.40
CA SER A 206 -6.43 11.26 12.70
C SER A 206 -4.90 11.27 12.60
N LYS A 207 -4.29 10.38 11.79
CA LYS A 207 -2.85 10.38 11.55
C LYS A 207 -2.36 11.65 10.88
N VAL A 208 -3.11 12.18 9.90
CA VAL A 208 -2.76 13.45 9.24
C VAL A 208 -2.68 14.59 10.26
N GLU A 209 -3.65 14.69 11.17
CA GLU A 209 -3.64 15.73 12.21
C GLU A 209 -2.47 15.58 13.20
N VAL A 210 -2.18 14.35 13.63
CA VAL A 210 -1.04 14.06 14.53
C VAL A 210 0.28 14.37 13.82
N GLN A 211 0.43 13.98 12.54
CA GLN A 211 1.64 14.25 11.75
C GLN A 211 1.87 15.75 11.58
N LYS A 212 0.83 16.48 11.18
CA LYS A 212 0.89 17.96 11.05
C LYS A 212 1.33 18.62 12.36
N ALA A 213 0.79 18.17 13.47
CA ALA A 213 1.15 18.68 14.77
C ALA A 213 2.58 18.28 15.20
N LEU A 214 3.07 17.10 14.77
CA LEU A 214 4.46 16.67 14.95
C LEU A 214 5.42 17.56 14.16
N ASP A 215 5.12 17.81 12.89
CA ASP A 215 5.95 18.63 11.99
C ASP A 215 6.07 20.06 12.54
N GLN A 216 4.97 20.65 13.01
CA GLN A 216 4.98 21.98 13.64
C GLN A 216 5.83 22.01 14.92
N THR A 217 5.78 20.95 15.73
CA THR A 217 6.58 20.86 16.96
C THR A 217 8.06 20.69 16.64
N GLN A 218 8.41 19.93 15.59
CA GLN A 218 9.78 19.79 15.12
C GLN A 218 10.34 21.12 14.63
N LEU A 219 9.59 21.86 13.80
CA LEU A 219 10.01 23.20 13.35
C LEU A 219 10.26 24.16 14.51
N LEU A 220 9.41 24.16 15.54
CA LEU A 220 9.60 24.97 16.73
C LEU A 220 10.87 24.54 17.48
N PHE A 221 11.10 23.27 17.64
CA PHE A 221 12.29 22.71 18.29
C PHE A 221 13.56 23.16 17.55
N ASP A 222 13.60 22.99 16.22
CA ASP A 222 14.76 23.35 15.41
C ASP A 222 15.06 24.87 15.46
N SER A 223 14.01 25.69 15.42
CA SER A 223 14.13 27.15 15.56
C SER A 223 14.72 27.55 16.92
N LEU A 224 14.26 26.95 18.01
CA LEU A 224 14.79 27.21 19.34
C LEU A 224 16.23 26.74 19.50
N MET A 225 16.58 25.57 18.94
CA MET A 225 17.96 25.08 18.95
C MET A 225 18.89 26.01 18.21
N GLN A 226 18.48 26.54 17.06
CA GLN A 226 19.26 27.52 16.30
C GLN A 226 19.42 28.84 17.06
N GLN A 227 18.37 29.30 17.74
CA GLN A 227 18.40 30.56 18.50
C GLN A 227 19.31 30.50 19.74
N TYR A 228 19.38 29.37 20.43
CA TYR A 228 20.06 29.25 21.69
C TYR A 228 21.44 28.56 21.63
N PHE A 229 21.74 27.84 20.56
CA PHE A 229 22.95 27.02 20.41
C PHE A 229 23.65 27.19 19.06
N GLY A 230 23.08 27.90 18.10
CA GLY A 230 23.68 28.29 16.81
C GLY A 230 24.24 29.69 16.91
#